data_8433bcb4e7b31faba27adf9cdc412187
#
_entry.id   8433bcb4e7b31faba27adf9cdc412187
#
_cell.length_a   1.000
_cell.length_b   1.000
_cell.length_c   1.000
_cell.angle_alpha   90.00
_cell.angle_beta   90.00
_cell.angle_gamma   90.00
#
_symmetry.space_group_name_H-M   'P 1'
#
loop_
_entity.id
_entity.type
_entity.pdbx_description
1 polymer ?
#
loop_
_entity_poly.entity_id
_entity_poly.type
_entity_poly.pdbx_seq_one_letter_code
_entity_poly.pdbx_strand_id
1 'polypeptide(L)' 'MRKIISLLATEDFQLNLKFDDGTEKKFDMKPYFRFPVFSILKNPGIFKQVTNRSYYIEWQGQQIDLSADTLWHEGR' A
#
# COMPACT_ATOMS: atom_id res chain seq x y z
N MET A 1 14.21 1.67 11.24
CA MET A 1 13.21 1.07 10.34
C MET A 1 11.90 1.85 10.48
N ARG A 2 11.28 2.18 9.36
CA ARG A 2 10.05 2.97 9.36
C ARG A 2 8.85 2.12 9.73
N LYS A 3 7.95 2.71 10.52
CA LYS A 3 6.75 2.02 10.96
C LYS A 3 5.52 2.77 10.45
N ILE A 4 4.58 2.03 9.86
CA ILE A 4 3.32 2.58 9.36
C ILE A 4 2.30 2.53 10.48
N ILE A 5 1.79 3.70 10.89
CA ILE A 5 0.80 3.77 11.97
C ILE A 5 -0.61 4.00 11.48
N SER A 6 -0.78 4.35 10.20
CA SER A 6 -2.12 4.54 9.61
C SER A 6 -2.07 4.20 8.12
N LEU A 7 -3.12 3.53 7.65
CA LEU A 7 -3.23 3.09 6.27
C LEU A 7 -4.69 3.21 5.83
N LEU A 8 -4.91 3.86 4.69
CA LEU A 8 -6.23 3.95 4.08
C LEU A 8 -6.12 3.73 2.57
N ALA A 9 -6.86 2.76 2.05
CA ALA A 9 -6.98 2.53 0.62
C ALA A 9 -8.14 3.37 0.07
N THR A 10 -7.87 4.13 -1.00
CA THR A 10 -8.86 5.04 -1.58
C THR A 10 -9.59 4.41 -2.77
N GLU A 11 -10.65 5.09 -3.22
CA GLU A 11 -11.44 4.62 -4.37
C GLU A 11 -10.64 4.64 -5.67
N ASP A 12 -9.64 5.51 -5.78
CA ASP A 12 -8.85 5.67 -7.00
C ASP A 12 -7.51 4.94 -6.93
N PHE A 13 -7.43 3.88 -6.12
CA PHE A 13 -6.27 2.98 -6.04
C PHE A 13 -5.03 3.66 -5.48
N GLN A 14 -5.22 4.56 -4.52
CA GLN A 14 -4.12 5.15 -3.77
C GLN A 14 -4.13 4.63 -2.34
N LEU A 15 -2.94 4.63 -1.73
CA LEU A 15 -2.77 4.30 -0.33
C LEU A 15 -2.34 5.57 0.39
N ASN A 16 -3.14 6.01 1.36
CA ASN A 16 -2.76 7.12 2.23
C ASN A 16 -2.10 6.54 3.46
N LEU A 17 -0.86 6.95 3.71
CA LEU A 17 0.00 6.36 4.73
C LEU A 17 0.44 7.42 5.71
N LYS A 18 0.52 7.05 6.99
CA LYS A 18 1.17 7.86 8.01
C LYS A 18 2.21 7.01 8.71
N PHE A 19 3.41 7.56 8.86
CA PHE A 19 4.53 6.88 9.49
C PHE A 19 4.69 7.36 10.93
N ASP A 20 5.47 6.63 11.72
CA ASP A 20 5.60 6.87 13.15
C ASP A 20 6.29 8.20 13.48
N ASP A 21 6.98 8.81 12.53
CA ASP A 21 7.57 10.15 12.70
C ASP A 21 6.60 11.28 12.34
N GLY A 22 5.34 10.94 12.03
CA GLY A 22 4.32 11.90 11.63
C GLY A 22 4.28 12.22 10.14
N THR A 23 5.20 11.70 9.36
CA THR A 23 5.22 11.92 7.91
C THR A 23 4.02 11.24 7.25
N GLU A 24 3.35 11.95 6.34
CA GLU A 24 2.24 11.41 5.57
C GLU A 24 2.67 11.26 4.11
N LYS A 25 2.30 10.15 3.49
CA LYS A 25 2.61 9.88 2.09
C LYS A 25 1.42 9.29 1.38
N LYS A 26 1.38 9.50 0.06
CA LYS A 26 0.41 8.87 -0.83
C LYS A 26 1.17 8.00 -1.81
N PHE A 27 0.72 6.76 -1.94
CA PHE A 27 1.30 5.80 -2.87
C PHE A 27 0.25 5.46 -3.92
N ASP A 28 0.54 5.78 -5.19
CA ASP A 28 -0.38 5.49 -6.29
C ASP A 28 -0.08 4.10 -6.83
N MET A 29 -1.05 3.20 -6.69
CA MET A 29 -0.89 1.82 -7.15
C MET A 29 -1.05 1.67 -8.67
N LYS A 30 -1.67 2.62 -9.35
CA LYS A 30 -2.00 2.48 -10.77
C LYS A 30 -0.80 2.19 -11.66
N PRO A 31 0.37 2.84 -11.50
CA PRO A 31 1.53 2.52 -12.34
C PRO A 31 2.02 1.08 -12.21
N TYR A 32 1.69 0.42 -11.11
CA TYR A 32 2.15 -0.95 -10.85
C TYR A 32 1.22 -2.01 -11.41
N PHE A 33 0.04 -1.63 -11.90
CA PHE A 33 -0.92 -2.58 -12.44
C PHE A 33 -0.45 -3.25 -13.74
N ARG A 34 0.54 -2.68 -14.39
CA ARG A 34 1.14 -3.30 -15.58
C ARG A 34 1.93 -4.57 -15.25
N PHE A 35 2.29 -4.76 -13.99
CA PHE A 35 2.99 -5.96 -13.55
C PHE A 35 1.97 -7.04 -13.19
N PRO A 36 2.10 -8.27 -13.75
CA PRO A 36 1.10 -9.31 -13.52
C PRO A 36 0.82 -9.59 -12.04
N VAL A 37 1.85 -9.55 -11.19
CA VAL A 37 1.68 -9.83 -9.76
C VAL A 37 0.71 -8.87 -9.09
N PHE A 38 0.62 -7.62 -9.57
CA PHE A 38 -0.24 -6.60 -8.97
C PHE A 38 -1.57 -6.44 -9.69
N SER A 39 -1.79 -7.13 -10.83
CA SER A 39 -2.98 -6.88 -11.64
C SER A 39 -4.28 -7.23 -10.94
N ILE A 40 -4.27 -8.18 -10.00
CA ILE A 40 -5.46 -8.54 -9.22
C ILE A 40 -5.97 -7.36 -8.39
N LEU A 41 -5.11 -6.42 -8.04
CA LEU A 41 -5.47 -5.27 -7.23
C LEU A 41 -6.27 -4.21 -8.01
N LYS A 42 -6.47 -4.40 -9.30
CA LYS A 42 -7.42 -3.58 -10.07
C LYS A 42 -8.85 -3.77 -9.62
N ASN A 43 -9.14 -4.86 -8.91
CA ASN A 43 -10.45 -5.09 -8.32
C ASN A 43 -10.56 -4.23 -7.07
N PRO A 44 -11.47 -3.23 -7.03
CA PRO A 44 -11.55 -2.32 -5.88
C PRO A 44 -11.83 -3.03 -4.56
N GLY A 45 -12.64 -4.07 -4.59
CA GLY A 45 -12.95 -4.84 -3.37
C GLY A 45 -11.73 -5.55 -2.82
N ILE A 46 -10.87 -6.07 -3.69
CA ILE A 46 -9.63 -6.72 -3.27
C ILE A 46 -8.62 -5.67 -2.80
N PHE A 47 -8.48 -4.58 -3.54
CA PHE A 47 -7.53 -3.52 -3.18
C PHE A 47 -7.78 -2.99 -1.76
N LYS A 48 -9.05 -2.84 -1.38
CA LYS A 48 -9.42 -2.31 -0.07
C LYS A 48 -9.18 -3.27 1.08
N GLN A 49 -8.87 -4.53 0.80
CA GLN A 49 -8.61 -5.53 1.85
C GLN A 49 -7.17 -5.50 2.35
N VAL A 50 -6.42 -4.45 2.02
CA VAL A 50 -5.06 -4.29 2.48
C VAL A 50 -4.99 -4.18 4.00
N THR A 51 -3.99 -4.82 4.60
CA THR A 51 -3.78 -4.84 6.04
C THR A 51 -2.44 -4.22 6.39
N ASN A 52 -2.43 -3.35 7.38
CA ASN A 52 -1.21 -2.75 7.90
C ASN A 52 -0.55 -3.70 8.90
N ARG A 53 0.70 -4.11 8.61
CA ARG A 53 1.51 -4.93 9.50
C ARG A 53 2.68 -4.14 10.10
N SER A 54 2.56 -2.84 10.18
CA SER A 54 3.55 -1.90 10.73
C SER A 54 4.76 -1.70 9.83
N TYR A 55 5.55 -2.72 9.59
CA TYR A 55 6.77 -2.61 8.78
C TYR A 55 6.56 -3.00 7.32
N TYR A 56 5.35 -3.45 7.01
CA TYR A 56 4.92 -3.75 5.65
C TYR A 56 3.39 -3.75 5.62
N ILE A 57 2.84 -3.74 4.42
CA ILE A 57 1.40 -3.92 4.20
C ILE A 57 1.20 -5.16 3.36
N GLU A 58 0.05 -5.81 3.49
CA GLU A 58 -0.22 -7.03 2.74
C GLU A 58 -1.67 -7.12 2.30
N TRP A 59 -1.87 -7.82 1.20
CA TRP A 59 -3.19 -8.25 0.73
C TRP A 59 -3.26 -9.75 0.98
N GLN A 60 -3.75 -10.09 2.15
CA GLN A 60 -3.88 -11.48 2.57
C GLN A 60 -4.77 -12.25 1.59
N GLY A 61 -4.39 -13.49 1.28
CA GLY A 61 -5.11 -14.26 0.27
C GLY A 61 -4.60 -14.06 -1.14
N GLN A 62 -3.90 -12.95 -1.41
CA GLN A 62 -3.30 -12.66 -2.71
C GLN A 62 -1.78 -12.88 -2.69
N GLN A 63 -1.19 -13.06 -1.51
CA GLN A 63 0.25 -13.24 -1.32
C GLN A 63 1.04 -12.06 -1.89
N ILE A 64 0.51 -10.85 -1.72
CA ILE A 64 1.15 -9.62 -2.17
C ILE A 64 1.46 -8.77 -0.95
N ASP A 65 2.68 -8.24 -0.89
CA ASP A 65 3.06 -7.33 0.18
C ASP A 65 3.98 -6.23 -0.36
N LEU A 66 4.06 -5.15 0.40
CA LEU A 66 4.97 -4.04 0.11
C LEU A 66 5.57 -3.57 1.43
N SER A 67 6.89 -3.38 1.44
CA SER A 67 7.57 -2.94 2.66
C SER A 67 7.32 -1.47 2.94
N ALA A 68 7.41 -1.09 4.22
CA ALA A 68 7.32 0.31 4.62
C ALA A 68 8.37 1.17 3.93
N ASP A 69 9.58 0.65 3.75
CA ASP A 69 10.64 1.38 3.07
C ASP A 69 10.31 1.65 1.60
N THR A 70 9.75 0.66 0.90
CA THR A 70 9.32 0.85 -0.49
C THR A 70 8.25 1.95 -0.56
N LEU A 71 7.27 1.89 0.33
CA LEU A 71 6.18 2.88 0.34
C LEU A 71 6.70 4.27 0.68
N TRP A 72 7.70 4.35 1.55
CA TRP A 72 8.33 5.62 1.89
C TRP A 72 9.03 6.24 0.68
N HIS A 73 9.85 5.43 -0.04
CA HIS A 73 10.65 5.93 -1.15
C HIS A 73 9.82 6.22 -2.40
N GLU A 74 8.81 5.39 -2.67
CA GLU A 74 8.00 5.53 -3.87
C GLU A 74 6.76 6.40 -3.65
N GLY A 75 6.39 6.66 -2.40
CA GLY A 75 5.27 7.53 -2.06
C GLY A 75 5.60 9.01 -2.21
N ARG A 76 4.57 9.83 -2.23
CA ARG A 76 4.71 11.30 -2.38
C ARG A 76 4.12 12.07 -1.23
#